data_d05fbfacae10f06313b68581d4945c06
#
_entry.id   d05fbfacae10f06313b68581d4945c06
#
_cell.length_a   1.000
_cell.length_b   1.000
_cell.length_c   1.000
_cell.angle_alpha   90.00
_cell.angle_beta   90.00
_cell.angle_gamma   90.00
#
_symmetry.space_group_name_H-M   'P 1'
#
loop_
_entity.id
_entity.type
_entity.pdbx_description
1 polymer ?
#
loop_
_entity_poly.entity_id
_entity_poly.type
_entity_poly.pdbx_seq_one_letter_code
_entity_poly.pdbx_strand_id
1 'polypeptide(L)'
;MRGGTSTGLVIDERFAPQDLALREELLRHLMGVPLHGEAPGNRQLTGLGRGPATSNKVFFVELENAEGKLRLVSTLAQLAASHSAIDWSVNCGNMSSALPLWALDVGLAGGASGDVEIDIRNTNTGVITTGRVLRDADNALRKVAIPGVPGHFPGVDLFLHHPVGAKTCLLYTSDAADDSLRV
;
A
#
# COMPACT_ATOMS: atom_id res chain seq x y z
N MET A 1 3.96 -6.96 -4.22
CA MET A 1 3.52 -7.40 -2.89
C MET A 1 2.02 -7.58 -2.82
N ARG A 2 1.52 -8.18 -1.74
CA ARG A 2 0.09 -8.29 -1.44
C ARG A 2 -0.18 -7.66 -0.08
N GLY A 3 -1.25 -6.90 0.01
CA GLY A 3 -1.84 -6.43 1.27
C GLY A 3 -3.34 -6.69 1.22
N GLY A 4 -3.86 -7.50 2.12
CA GLY A 4 -5.25 -7.95 2.08
C GLY A 4 -5.63 -8.52 0.72
N THR A 5 -6.75 -8.09 0.17
CA THR A 5 -7.22 -8.47 -1.16
C THR A 5 -6.54 -7.69 -2.30
N SER A 6 -5.71 -6.69 -2.00
CA SER A 6 -5.02 -5.88 -3.00
C SER A 6 -3.61 -6.41 -3.29
N THR A 7 -3.15 -6.18 -4.52
CA THR A 7 -1.77 -6.43 -4.94
C THR A 7 -1.21 -5.20 -5.62
N GLY A 8 0.10 -5.01 -5.53
CA GLY A 8 0.75 -3.87 -6.13
C GLY A 8 2.26 -3.93 -6.04
N LEU A 9 2.90 -2.90 -6.53
CA LEU A 9 4.34 -2.70 -6.39
C LEU A 9 4.63 -1.85 -5.16
N VAL A 10 5.77 -2.10 -4.53
CA VAL A 10 6.37 -1.21 -3.54
C VAL A 10 7.75 -0.85 -4.06
N ILE A 11 7.98 0.43 -4.26
CA ILE A 11 9.22 0.98 -4.81
C ILE A 11 9.85 1.85 -3.72
N ASP A 12 11.10 1.60 -3.40
CA ASP A 12 11.88 2.49 -2.56
C ASP A 12 12.06 3.83 -3.29
N GLU A 13 11.72 4.94 -2.63
CA GLU A 13 11.75 6.29 -3.20
C GLU A 13 13.13 6.65 -3.79
N ARG A 14 14.21 6.09 -3.23
CA ARG A 14 15.59 6.29 -3.73
C ARG A 14 15.79 5.83 -5.17
N PHE A 15 14.97 4.90 -5.65
CA PHE A 15 15.04 4.37 -7.02
C PHE A 15 13.96 4.95 -7.94
N ALA A 16 13.14 5.88 -7.44
CA ALA A 16 12.09 6.51 -8.22
C ALA A 16 12.61 7.76 -8.95
N PRO A 17 12.15 8.03 -10.18
CA PRO A 17 12.40 9.31 -10.82
C PRO A 17 11.89 10.47 -9.96
N GLN A 18 12.69 11.52 -9.81
CA GLN A 18 12.26 12.74 -9.09
C GLN A 18 11.34 13.61 -9.93
N ASP A 19 11.51 13.59 -11.25
CA ASP A 19 10.61 14.27 -12.19
C ASP A 19 9.27 13.51 -12.25
N LEU A 20 8.17 14.23 -12.02
CA LEU A 20 6.84 13.64 -11.98
C LEU A 20 6.42 13.02 -13.31
N ALA A 21 6.76 13.66 -14.43
CA ALA A 21 6.37 13.15 -15.75
C ALA A 21 7.08 11.83 -16.07
N LEU A 22 8.37 11.72 -15.76
CA LEU A 22 9.13 10.47 -15.89
C LEU A 22 8.63 9.40 -14.91
N ARG A 23 8.27 9.80 -13.68
CA ARG A 23 7.68 8.88 -12.69
C ARG A 23 6.36 8.31 -13.20
N GLU A 24 5.49 9.13 -13.72
CA GLU A 24 4.21 8.70 -14.28
C GLU A 24 4.37 7.82 -15.52
N GLU A 25 5.31 8.16 -16.40
CA GLU A 25 5.63 7.34 -17.57
C GLU A 25 6.14 5.95 -17.14
N LEU A 26 7.07 5.90 -16.17
CA LEU A 26 7.53 4.64 -15.57
C LEU A 26 6.37 3.80 -15.03
N LEU A 27 5.44 4.43 -14.30
CA LEU A 27 4.28 3.72 -13.75
C LEU A 27 3.38 3.15 -14.83
N ARG A 28 3.14 3.89 -15.92
CA ARG A 28 2.33 3.41 -17.05
C ARG A 28 2.99 2.21 -17.71
N HIS A 29 4.29 2.24 -17.93
CA HIS A 29 5.02 1.10 -18.48
C HIS A 29 4.99 -0.10 -17.52
N LEU A 30 5.30 0.09 -16.24
CA LEU A 30 5.32 -1.00 -15.25
C LEU A 30 3.97 -1.68 -15.13
N MET A 31 2.88 -0.92 -15.17
CA MET A 31 1.54 -1.47 -14.99
C MET A 31 0.87 -1.90 -16.31
N GLY A 32 1.46 -1.56 -17.45
CA GLY A 32 0.90 -1.89 -18.76
C GLY A 32 -0.40 -1.14 -19.08
N VAL A 33 -0.53 0.09 -18.59
CA VAL A 33 -1.65 0.97 -18.93
C VAL A 33 -1.28 1.86 -20.12
N PRO A 34 -2.25 2.51 -20.80
CA PRO A 34 -1.96 3.41 -21.89
C PRO A 34 -0.99 4.51 -21.49
N LEU A 35 -0.03 4.84 -22.36
CA LEU A 35 0.87 5.97 -22.11
C LEU A 35 0.14 7.30 -22.21
N HIS A 36 -0.84 7.38 -23.12
CA HIS A 36 -1.68 8.56 -23.35
C HIS A 36 -3.13 8.18 -23.60
N GLY A 37 -4.05 9.00 -23.13
CA GLY A 37 -5.48 8.87 -23.41
C GLY A 37 -6.09 7.58 -22.85
N GLU A 38 -6.97 6.97 -23.64
CA GLU A 38 -7.77 5.81 -23.26
C GLU A 38 -7.55 4.63 -24.20
N ALA A 39 -7.63 3.43 -23.62
CA ALA A 39 -7.64 2.16 -24.35
C ALA A 39 -8.66 1.21 -23.69
N PRO A 40 -9.95 1.37 -24.00
CA PRO A 40 -11.01 0.48 -23.51
C PRO A 40 -10.68 -0.97 -23.85
N GLY A 41 -10.80 -1.87 -22.86
CA GLY A 41 -10.46 -3.28 -23.04
C GLY A 41 -8.97 -3.62 -22.93
N ASN A 42 -8.10 -2.69 -22.58
CA ASN A 42 -6.69 -2.99 -22.27
C ASN A 42 -6.59 -4.05 -21.16
N ARG A 43 -5.89 -5.13 -21.44
CA ARG A 43 -5.70 -6.28 -20.56
C ARG A 43 -4.37 -6.25 -19.83
N GLN A 44 -3.60 -5.17 -19.95
CA GLN A 44 -2.30 -4.99 -19.31
C GLN A 44 -1.29 -6.15 -19.56
N LEU A 45 -1.33 -6.72 -20.76
CA LEU A 45 -0.51 -7.90 -21.12
C LEU A 45 1.00 -7.62 -21.08
N THR A 46 1.40 -6.37 -21.23
CA THR A 46 2.79 -5.93 -21.25
C THR A 46 3.29 -5.45 -19.89
N GLY A 47 2.43 -5.43 -18.87
CA GLY A 47 2.78 -4.91 -17.55
C GLY A 47 2.41 -5.86 -16.42
N LEU A 48 2.56 -5.37 -15.20
CA LEU A 48 2.30 -6.10 -13.96
C LEU A 48 0.87 -5.91 -13.43
N GLY A 49 0.11 -4.99 -14.01
CA GLY A 49 -1.30 -4.80 -13.69
C GLY A 49 -2.14 -5.99 -14.15
N ARG A 50 -3.30 -6.20 -13.49
CA ARG A 50 -4.15 -7.38 -13.73
C ARG A 50 -5.62 -7.03 -13.97
N GLY A 51 -5.91 -5.84 -14.46
CA GLY A 51 -7.25 -5.37 -14.78
C GLY A 51 -7.94 -4.61 -13.64
N PRO A 52 -8.34 -5.27 -12.53
CA PRO A 52 -9.09 -4.58 -11.48
C PRO A 52 -8.25 -3.57 -10.69
N ALA A 53 -8.92 -2.55 -10.15
CA ALA A 53 -8.29 -1.51 -9.34
C ALA A 53 -7.51 -2.05 -8.13
N THR A 54 -7.91 -3.21 -7.62
CA THR A 54 -7.20 -3.91 -6.53
C THR A 54 -5.81 -4.40 -6.91
N SER A 55 -5.45 -4.42 -8.18
CA SER A 55 -4.15 -4.89 -8.70
C SER A 55 -3.35 -3.83 -9.46
N ASN A 56 -3.81 -2.59 -9.49
CA ASN A 56 -3.18 -1.48 -10.21
C ASN A 56 -2.71 -0.39 -9.25
N LYS A 57 -1.90 -0.78 -8.27
CA LYS A 57 -1.41 0.07 -7.19
C LYS A 57 0.10 0.06 -7.15
N VAL A 58 0.70 1.23 -6.93
CA VAL A 58 2.13 1.36 -6.67
C VAL A 58 2.33 2.27 -5.48
N PHE A 59 3.03 1.79 -4.46
CA PHE A 59 3.52 2.62 -3.38
C PHE A 59 4.97 3.00 -3.63
N PHE A 60 5.26 4.28 -3.51
CA PHE A 60 6.61 4.78 -3.27
C PHE A 60 6.80 4.89 -1.77
N VAL A 61 7.93 4.40 -1.26
CA VAL A 61 8.17 4.32 0.19
C VAL A 61 9.56 4.84 0.50
N GLU A 62 9.65 5.69 1.50
CA GLU A 62 10.89 6.15 2.09
C GLU A 62 10.83 6.07 3.62
N LEU A 63 11.95 6.33 4.27
CA LEU A 63 12.06 6.38 5.71
C LEU A 63 12.26 7.81 6.19
N GLU A 64 11.57 8.17 7.25
CA GLU A 64 11.84 9.39 7.99
C GLU A 64 12.10 9.07 9.46
N ASN A 65 12.88 9.92 10.13
CA ASN A 65 13.02 9.89 11.57
C ASN A 65 12.06 10.94 12.16
N ALA A 66 11.03 10.47 12.85
CA ALA A 66 10.05 11.30 13.51
C ALA A 66 10.22 11.17 15.02
N GLU A 67 10.72 12.20 15.67
CA GLU A 67 10.89 12.27 17.13
C GLU A 67 11.70 11.08 17.70
N GLY A 68 12.73 10.65 16.99
CA GLY A 68 13.58 9.53 17.38
C GLY A 68 13.02 8.14 17.05
N LYS A 69 11.85 8.07 16.40
CA LYS A 69 11.27 6.82 15.89
C LYS A 69 11.35 6.76 14.37
N LEU A 70 11.68 5.59 13.88
CA LEU A 70 11.64 5.33 12.44
C LEU A 70 10.19 5.19 11.98
N ARG A 71 9.83 5.92 10.93
CA ARG A 71 8.51 5.89 10.32
C ARG A 71 8.62 5.73 8.81
N LEU A 72 7.71 4.95 8.23
CA LEU A 72 7.56 4.88 6.78
C LEU A 72 6.76 6.08 6.28
N VAL A 73 7.21 6.67 5.20
CA VAL A 73 6.45 7.65 4.41
C VAL A 73 6.03 6.96 3.12
N SER A 74 4.76 6.98 2.82
CA SER A 74 4.21 6.28 1.65
C SER A 74 3.39 7.20 0.77
N THR A 75 3.60 7.10 -0.54
CA THR A 75 2.82 7.78 -1.58
C THR A 75 2.19 6.74 -2.48
N LEU A 76 0.87 6.70 -2.57
CA LEU A 76 0.15 5.77 -3.45
C LEU A 76 -0.12 6.39 -4.81
N ALA A 77 0.23 5.68 -5.86
CA ALA A 77 -0.27 5.88 -7.21
C ALA A 77 -1.31 4.80 -7.53
N GLN A 78 -2.54 5.22 -7.81
CA GLN A 78 -3.60 4.32 -8.27
C GLN A 78 -3.79 4.49 -9.77
N LEU A 79 -3.67 3.39 -10.51
CA LEU A 79 -3.87 3.36 -11.94
C LEU A 79 -5.15 2.60 -12.31
N ALA A 80 -5.64 2.84 -13.51
CA ALA A 80 -6.73 2.06 -14.11
C ALA A 80 -6.24 1.41 -15.41
N ALA A 81 -6.73 0.22 -15.72
CA ALA A 81 -6.29 -0.50 -16.92
C ALA A 81 -6.58 0.25 -18.22
N SER A 82 -7.69 0.99 -18.28
CA SER A 82 -8.26 1.55 -19.51
C SER A 82 -7.81 2.94 -19.88
N HIS A 83 -7.04 3.64 -19.03
CA HIS A 83 -6.61 5.01 -19.31
C HIS A 83 -5.27 5.37 -18.68
N SER A 84 -4.66 6.45 -19.17
CA SER A 84 -3.35 6.92 -18.75
C SER A 84 -3.34 7.77 -17.46
N ALA A 85 -4.51 8.20 -16.97
CA ALA A 85 -4.59 9.02 -15.77
C ALA A 85 -4.19 8.23 -14.52
N ILE A 86 -3.44 8.87 -13.64
CA ILE A 86 -2.99 8.30 -12.36
C ILE A 86 -3.64 9.12 -11.24
N ASP A 87 -4.28 8.44 -10.31
CA ASP A 87 -4.87 9.09 -9.14
C ASP A 87 -3.87 9.08 -7.97
N TRP A 88 -3.45 10.28 -7.59
CA TRP A 88 -2.56 10.55 -6.46
C TRP A 88 -3.32 11.01 -5.21
N SER A 89 -4.64 10.99 -5.22
CA SER A 89 -5.46 11.58 -4.16
C SER A 89 -5.98 10.59 -3.13
N VAL A 90 -5.78 9.30 -3.36
CA VAL A 90 -6.36 8.21 -2.54
C VAL A 90 -5.30 7.50 -1.71
N ASN A 91 -5.77 6.77 -0.70
CA ASN A 91 -4.99 5.76 0.01
C ASN A 91 -5.68 4.40 -0.11
N CYS A 92 -4.96 3.32 0.21
CA CYS A 92 -5.50 1.97 0.20
C CYS A 92 -5.09 1.22 1.47
N GLY A 93 -6.00 1.08 2.43
CA GLY A 93 -5.76 0.36 3.68
C GLY A 93 -5.25 -1.06 3.43
N ASN A 94 -5.94 -1.81 2.56
CA ASN A 94 -5.50 -3.17 2.22
C ASN A 94 -4.04 -3.22 1.77
N MET A 95 -3.65 -2.41 0.80
CA MET A 95 -2.27 -2.44 0.30
C MET A 95 -1.28 -1.83 1.31
N SER A 96 -1.71 -0.91 2.19
CA SER A 96 -0.87 -0.36 3.26
C SER A 96 -0.39 -1.44 4.23
N SER A 97 -1.15 -2.54 4.43
CA SER A 97 -0.72 -3.66 5.26
C SER A 97 0.51 -4.40 4.72
N ALA A 98 0.85 -4.23 3.45
CA ALA A 98 2.06 -4.78 2.87
C ALA A 98 3.33 -3.99 3.26
N LEU A 99 3.20 -2.73 3.67
CA LEU A 99 4.35 -1.85 3.92
C LEU A 99 5.18 -2.25 5.15
N PRO A 100 4.58 -2.65 6.30
CA PRO A 100 5.34 -3.19 7.42
C PRO A 100 6.08 -4.49 7.04
N LEU A 101 5.48 -5.36 6.23
CA LEU A 101 6.13 -6.57 5.73
C LEU A 101 7.27 -6.25 4.79
N TRP A 102 7.12 -5.24 3.93
CA TRP A 102 8.21 -4.74 3.10
C TRP A 102 9.37 -4.23 3.94
N ALA A 103 9.10 -3.46 5.00
CA ALA A 103 10.15 -2.95 5.88
C ALA A 103 10.93 -4.05 6.59
N LEU A 104 10.24 -5.14 6.99
CA LEU A 104 10.91 -6.33 7.54
C LEU A 104 11.78 -7.03 6.49
N ASP A 105 11.26 -7.20 5.28
CA ASP A 105 11.92 -7.91 4.17
C ASP A 105 13.21 -7.22 3.73
N VAL A 106 13.22 -5.89 3.72
CA VAL A 106 14.40 -5.08 3.38
C VAL A 106 15.31 -4.78 4.58
N GLY A 107 15.00 -5.34 5.76
CA GLY A 107 15.83 -5.20 6.96
C GLY A 107 15.75 -3.84 7.66
N LEU A 108 14.75 -3.03 7.37
CA LEU A 108 14.54 -1.71 7.98
C LEU A 108 13.81 -1.79 9.33
N ALA A 109 13.11 -2.87 9.57
CA ALA A 109 12.48 -3.17 10.84
C ALA A 109 12.83 -4.61 11.24
N GLY A 110 13.04 -4.85 12.52
CA GLY A 110 13.34 -6.18 13.02
C GLY A 110 14.29 -6.15 14.21
N GLY A 111 14.54 -7.31 14.81
CA GLY A 111 15.48 -7.47 15.92
C GLY A 111 14.85 -7.62 17.30
N ALA A 112 13.61 -7.21 17.50
CA ALA A 112 12.87 -7.46 18.74
C ALA A 112 12.10 -8.80 18.65
N SER A 113 11.96 -9.48 19.78
CA SER A 113 10.99 -10.57 19.91
C SER A 113 9.58 -10.00 20.07
N GLY A 114 8.58 -10.67 19.51
CA GLY A 114 7.17 -10.25 19.56
C GLY A 114 6.73 -9.42 18.34
N ASP A 115 5.51 -8.93 18.40
CA ASP A 115 4.91 -8.13 17.33
C ASP A 115 5.76 -6.90 16.99
N VAL A 116 5.81 -6.54 15.70
CA VAL A 116 6.59 -5.39 15.22
C VAL A 116 5.63 -4.30 14.78
N GLU A 117 5.74 -3.13 15.39
CA GLU A 117 4.94 -1.95 15.06
C GLU A 117 5.76 -0.94 14.26
N ILE A 118 5.16 -0.41 13.20
CA ILE A 118 5.75 0.61 12.35
C ILE A 118 4.68 1.64 12.01
N ASP A 119 4.97 2.91 12.27
CA ASP A 119 4.12 4.00 11.83
C ASP A 119 4.33 4.28 10.34
N ILE A 120 3.22 4.57 9.65
CA ILE A 120 3.17 4.86 8.22
C ILE A 120 2.44 6.18 8.05
N ARG A 121 3.11 7.18 7.51
CA ARG A 121 2.49 8.43 7.08
C ARG A 121 2.17 8.36 5.59
N ASN A 122 0.91 8.43 5.24
CA ASN A 122 0.51 8.48 3.84
C ASN A 122 0.49 9.94 3.35
N THR A 123 1.22 10.25 2.30
CA THR A 123 1.34 11.62 1.77
C THR A 123 0.10 12.07 1.00
N ASN A 124 -0.68 11.14 0.41
CA ASN A 124 -1.87 11.46 -0.36
C ASN A 124 -3.00 12.04 0.53
N THR A 125 -3.08 11.56 1.78
CA THR A 125 -4.18 11.89 2.70
C THR A 125 -3.70 12.60 3.97
N GLY A 126 -2.41 12.53 4.28
CA GLY A 126 -1.84 13.03 5.53
C GLY A 126 -2.10 12.11 6.75
N VAL A 127 -2.83 11.02 6.57
CA VAL A 127 -3.19 10.11 7.66
C VAL A 127 -1.97 9.30 8.10
N ILE A 128 -1.84 9.14 9.43
CA ILE A 128 -0.88 8.23 10.05
C ILE A 128 -1.59 6.94 10.42
N THR A 129 -0.97 5.83 10.12
CA THR A 129 -1.47 4.48 10.44
C THR A 129 -0.34 3.71 11.11
N THR A 130 -0.60 3.03 12.22
CA THR A 130 0.35 2.05 12.77
C THR A 130 0.06 0.67 12.18
N GLY A 131 1.04 0.07 11.54
CA GLY A 131 1.00 -1.33 11.10
C GLY A 131 1.68 -2.23 12.12
N ARG A 132 0.97 -3.21 12.65
CA ARG A 132 1.50 -4.23 13.56
C ARG A 132 1.60 -5.56 12.84
N VAL A 133 2.82 -6.04 12.62
CA VAL A 133 3.07 -7.39 12.09
C VAL A 133 3.01 -8.39 13.23
N LEU A 134 2.12 -9.36 13.08
CA LEU A 134 1.84 -10.34 14.11
C LEU A 134 2.90 -11.46 14.13
N ARG A 135 3.38 -11.79 15.34
CA ARG A 135 4.25 -12.94 15.56
C ARG A 135 3.60 -13.93 16.52
N ASP A 136 3.97 -15.18 16.42
CA ASP A 136 3.59 -16.24 17.36
C ASP A 136 4.67 -16.41 18.46
N ALA A 137 4.44 -17.38 19.33
CA ALA A 137 5.32 -17.64 20.48
C ALA A 137 6.77 -17.98 20.08
N ASP A 138 6.96 -18.54 18.88
CA ASP A 138 8.28 -18.91 18.33
C ASP A 138 8.93 -17.74 17.58
N ASN A 139 8.34 -16.54 17.68
CA ASN A 139 8.77 -15.33 16.97
C ASN A 139 8.67 -15.44 15.43
N ALA A 140 7.98 -16.46 14.91
CA ALA A 140 7.67 -16.61 13.51
C ALA A 140 6.49 -15.69 13.12
N LEU A 141 6.38 -15.33 11.84
CA LEU A 141 5.26 -14.52 11.36
C LEU A 141 3.96 -15.32 11.50
N ARG A 142 3.02 -14.83 12.33
CA ARG A 142 1.71 -15.44 12.50
C ARG A 142 0.92 -15.33 11.20
N LYS A 143 0.44 -16.47 10.70
CA LYS A 143 -0.29 -16.54 9.46
C LYS A 143 -1.80 -16.50 9.71
N VAL A 144 -2.49 -15.73 8.88
CA VAL A 144 -3.95 -15.54 8.91
C VAL A 144 -4.55 -15.84 7.54
N ALA A 145 -5.81 -16.25 7.52
CA ALA A 145 -6.58 -16.37 6.28
C ALA A 145 -7.11 -14.99 5.89
N ILE A 146 -7.04 -14.69 4.60
CA ILE A 146 -7.61 -13.46 4.03
C ILE A 146 -8.86 -13.86 3.24
N PRO A 147 -10.05 -13.32 3.53
CA PRO A 147 -11.26 -13.64 2.78
C PRO A 147 -11.07 -13.44 1.26
N GLY A 148 -11.43 -14.45 0.48
CA GLY A 148 -11.28 -14.43 -0.99
C GLY A 148 -9.87 -14.64 -1.50
N VAL A 149 -8.87 -14.92 -0.64
CA VAL A 149 -7.49 -15.21 -1.03
C VAL A 149 -7.14 -16.62 -0.55
N PRO A 150 -6.84 -17.57 -1.45
CA PRO A 150 -6.44 -18.92 -1.05
C PRO A 150 -5.12 -18.92 -0.27
N GLY A 151 -5.06 -19.68 0.84
CA GLY A 151 -3.86 -19.83 1.67
C GLY A 151 -3.87 -18.98 2.93
N HIS A 152 -2.73 -19.00 3.65
CA HIS A 152 -2.50 -18.25 4.87
C HIS A 152 -1.25 -17.40 4.70
N PHE A 153 -1.32 -16.15 5.11
CA PHE A 153 -0.28 -15.14 4.90
C PHE A 153 0.05 -14.42 6.22
N PRO A 154 1.21 -13.76 6.32
CA PRO A 154 1.54 -13.00 7.51
C PRO A 154 0.43 -12.00 7.86
N GLY A 155 -0.02 -12.04 9.12
CA GLY A 155 -1.06 -11.16 9.64
C GLY A 155 -0.49 -9.78 9.95
N VAL A 156 -1.23 -8.74 9.58
CA VAL A 156 -0.92 -7.35 9.89
C VAL A 156 -2.18 -6.66 10.35
N ASP A 157 -2.15 -6.11 11.56
CA ASP A 157 -3.21 -5.21 12.05
C ASP A 157 -2.87 -3.77 11.65
N LEU A 158 -3.87 -3.01 11.22
CA LEU A 158 -3.73 -1.59 10.92
C LEU A 158 -4.56 -0.75 11.88
N PHE A 159 -3.89 0.22 12.52
CA PHE A 159 -4.53 1.17 13.44
C PHE A 159 -4.49 2.56 12.81
N LEU A 160 -5.64 3.05 12.36
CA LEU A 160 -5.75 4.38 11.79
C LEU A 160 -5.81 5.43 12.89
N HIS A 161 -4.89 6.39 12.87
CA HIS A 161 -4.89 7.52 13.78
C HIS A 161 -5.73 8.65 13.18
N HIS A 162 -6.71 9.15 13.94
CA HIS A 162 -7.58 10.23 13.51
C HIS A 162 -8.18 10.02 12.11
N PRO A 163 -8.99 8.95 11.91
CA PRO A 163 -9.47 8.54 10.58
C PRO A 163 -10.37 9.58 9.90
N VAL A 164 -10.78 10.62 10.62
CA VAL A 164 -11.52 11.76 10.05
C VAL A 164 -10.52 12.63 9.29
N GLY A 165 -10.43 12.43 7.99
CA GLY A 165 -9.54 13.19 7.12
C GLY A 165 -10.18 14.44 6.54
N ALA A 166 -9.37 15.29 5.89
CA ALA A 166 -9.83 16.50 5.21
C ALA A 166 -10.88 16.26 4.09
N LYS A 167 -11.02 15.02 3.63
CA LYS A 167 -11.96 14.62 2.56
C LYS A 167 -13.21 13.91 3.07
N THR A 168 -13.26 13.51 4.34
CA THR A 168 -14.42 12.86 4.95
C THR A 168 -14.78 13.56 6.23
N CYS A 169 -15.92 14.23 6.26
CA CYS A 169 -16.39 14.95 7.44
C CYS A 169 -16.96 14.05 8.54
N LEU A 170 -17.27 12.78 8.24
CA LEU A 170 -18.02 11.90 9.13
C LEU A 170 -17.42 10.48 9.11
N LEU A 171 -17.20 9.90 10.29
CA LEU A 171 -16.68 8.54 10.48
C LEU A 171 -17.57 7.43 9.89
N TYR A 172 -18.84 7.70 9.69
CA TYR A 172 -19.84 6.71 9.26
C TYR A 172 -20.23 6.84 7.77
N THR A 173 -19.50 7.61 6.98
CA THR A 173 -19.83 7.78 5.55
C THR A 173 -19.22 6.72 4.64
N SER A 174 -18.50 5.74 5.18
CA SER A 174 -18.03 4.61 4.38
C SER A 174 -18.20 3.30 5.14
N ASP A 175 -19.23 2.54 4.81
CA ASP A 175 -19.38 1.14 5.24
C ASP A 175 -18.17 0.27 4.87
N ALA A 176 -17.38 0.71 3.88
CA ALA A 176 -16.17 0.03 3.48
C ALA A 176 -15.00 0.19 4.48
N ALA A 177 -15.07 1.15 5.40
CA ALA A 177 -14.01 1.35 6.40
C ALA A 177 -14.15 0.39 7.59
N ASP A 178 -15.36 -0.01 7.93
CA ASP A 178 -15.62 -0.88 9.09
C ASP A 178 -15.30 -2.35 8.82
N ASP A 179 -15.45 -2.82 7.59
CA ASP A 179 -15.22 -4.22 7.22
C ASP A 179 -13.77 -4.54 6.84
N SER A 180 -12.93 -3.54 6.57
CA SER A 180 -11.61 -3.75 6.00
C SER A 180 -10.46 -3.74 7.01
N LEU A 181 -10.73 -3.46 8.28
CA LEU A 181 -9.68 -3.26 9.30
C LEU A 181 -9.14 -4.55 9.92
N ARG A 182 -9.64 -5.71 9.50
CA ARG A 182 -9.07 -7.02 9.83
C ARG A 182 -8.57 -7.68 8.55
N VAL A 183 -7.36 -7.39 8.23
CA VAL A 183 -6.67 -8.02 7.09
C VAL A 183 -5.62 -8.98 7.60
#